data_78e621c907d5cc36a7fff0fc4569543f
#
_entry.id   78e621c907d5cc36a7fff0fc4569543f
#
_cell.length_a   1.000
_cell.length_b   1.000
_cell.length_c   1.000
_cell.angle_alpha   90.00
_cell.angle_beta   90.00
_cell.angle_gamma   90.00
#
_symmetry.space_group_name_H-M   'P 1'
#
loop_
_entity.id
_entity.type
_entity.pdbx_description
1 polymer ?
#
loop_
_entity_poly.entity_id
_entity_poly.type
_entity_poly.pdbx_seq_one_letter_code
_entity_poly.pdbx_strand_id
1 'polypeptide(L)'
;MPSLLEIQGLTRRFGGLTAVNAVELQVGEGELLSVIGPNGAGKTTLFNLVTGLDRPDGGQVLFDGQDITGLPAQQLAQRGLARTFQHGRVFANLSVLDNVLVGAHTRLRAVKRRVGGVPGLGALAELALALVQPSAVRREEEALRQDALEIIALFGERLAPRIDHPAYSLSYANRRRVEIARALALKPRLLLLDEPTAGMNESETAEMLEIIRGLKSRGQTILLIEHKLDLVMQLSDRVAVL
;
A
#
# COMPACT_ATOMS: atom_id res chain seq x y z
N MET A 1 5.95 -22.22 -4.63
CA MET A 1 5.32 -21.45 -3.54
C MET A 1 3.88 -21.19 -3.95
N PRO A 2 2.91 -21.19 -3.04
CA PRO A 2 1.54 -20.84 -3.41
C PRO A 2 1.50 -19.42 -3.97
N SER A 3 0.70 -19.20 -5.00
CA SER A 3 0.52 -17.88 -5.59
C SER A 3 -0.36 -17.02 -4.68
N LEU A 4 0.11 -15.84 -4.30
CA LEU A 4 -0.69 -14.88 -3.52
C LEU A 4 -1.53 -14.00 -4.44
N LEU A 5 -0.99 -13.59 -5.60
CA LEU A 5 -1.69 -12.83 -6.62
C LEU A 5 -1.57 -13.55 -7.96
N GLU A 6 -2.69 -13.71 -8.65
CA GLU A 6 -2.73 -14.23 -10.02
C GLU A 6 -3.53 -13.28 -10.90
N ILE A 7 -2.96 -12.95 -12.04
CA ILE A 7 -3.58 -12.14 -13.09
C ILE A 7 -3.70 -13.03 -14.32
N GLN A 8 -4.92 -13.17 -14.84
CA GLN A 8 -5.22 -14.08 -15.94
C GLN A 8 -5.93 -13.32 -17.07
N GLY A 9 -5.26 -13.18 -18.22
CA GLY A 9 -5.80 -12.56 -19.43
C GLY A 9 -6.25 -11.11 -19.24
N LEU A 10 -5.67 -10.37 -18.29
CA LEU A 10 -6.16 -9.06 -17.88
C LEU A 10 -6.03 -8.06 -19.04
N THR A 11 -7.13 -7.41 -19.37
CA THR A 11 -7.22 -6.51 -20.53
C THR A 11 -7.89 -5.20 -20.15
N ARG A 12 -7.33 -4.08 -20.64
CA ARG A 12 -7.92 -2.75 -20.49
C ARG A 12 -7.73 -1.90 -21.73
N ARG A 13 -8.82 -1.30 -22.18
CA ARG A 13 -8.88 -0.43 -23.37
C ARG A 13 -9.37 0.96 -22.98
N PHE A 14 -8.81 1.97 -23.61
CA PHE A 14 -9.26 3.37 -23.53
C PHE A 14 -9.57 3.87 -24.93
N GLY A 15 -10.84 3.85 -25.32
CA GLY A 15 -11.24 4.11 -26.70
C GLY A 15 -10.59 3.11 -27.67
N GLY A 16 -9.80 3.60 -28.61
CA GLY A 16 -9.07 2.75 -29.57
C GLY A 16 -7.73 2.20 -29.07
N LEU A 17 -7.25 2.63 -27.88
CA LEU A 17 -5.97 2.20 -27.34
C LEU A 17 -6.16 1.02 -26.37
N THR A 18 -5.46 -0.09 -26.61
CA THR A 18 -5.35 -1.20 -25.65
C THR A 18 -4.13 -0.93 -24.76
N ALA A 19 -4.37 -0.50 -23.53
CA ALA A 19 -3.31 -0.15 -22.57
C ALA A 19 -2.74 -1.38 -21.84
N VAL A 20 -3.56 -2.41 -21.61
CA VAL A 20 -3.17 -3.71 -21.06
C VAL A 20 -3.84 -4.77 -21.92
N ASN A 21 -3.09 -5.72 -22.44
CA ASN A 21 -3.57 -6.71 -23.40
C ASN A 21 -3.27 -8.13 -22.95
N ALA A 22 -4.29 -8.84 -22.46
CA ALA A 22 -4.24 -10.24 -22.05
C ALA A 22 -3.02 -10.57 -21.16
N VAL A 23 -2.73 -9.73 -20.15
CA VAL A 23 -1.58 -9.89 -19.29
C VAL A 23 -1.78 -11.09 -18.35
N GLU A 24 -0.75 -11.94 -18.28
CA GLU A 24 -0.61 -13.06 -17.35
C GLU A 24 0.52 -12.74 -16.38
N LEU A 25 0.25 -12.82 -15.07
CA LEU A 25 1.24 -12.57 -14.03
C LEU A 25 0.90 -13.35 -12.76
N GLN A 26 1.92 -13.87 -12.09
CA GLN A 26 1.75 -14.51 -10.78
C GLN A 26 2.80 -13.97 -9.81
N VAL A 27 2.38 -13.71 -8.57
CA VAL A 27 3.27 -13.30 -7.46
C VAL A 27 3.13 -14.31 -6.34
N GLY A 28 4.25 -14.95 -5.97
CA GLY A 28 4.33 -15.88 -4.84
C GLY A 28 4.28 -15.17 -3.49
N GLU A 29 3.90 -15.89 -2.44
CA GLU A 29 3.95 -15.34 -1.07
C GLU A 29 5.42 -15.12 -0.66
N GLY A 30 5.74 -13.93 -0.13
CA GLY A 30 7.11 -13.51 0.23
C GLY A 30 7.99 -13.11 -0.96
N GLU A 31 7.49 -13.20 -2.19
CA GLU A 31 8.22 -12.81 -3.41
C GLU A 31 8.26 -11.30 -3.59
N LEU A 32 9.40 -10.77 -4.08
CA LEU A 32 9.49 -9.46 -4.69
C LEU A 32 9.55 -9.62 -6.20
N LEU A 33 8.44 -9.32 -6.86
CA LEU A 33 8.33 -9.28 -8.32
C LEU A 33 8.40 -7.83 -8.81
N SER A 34 9.31 -7.53 -9.73
CA SER A 34 9.35 -6.24 -10.39
C SER A 34 8.70 -6.29 -11.76
N VAL A 35 7.93 -5.24 -12.08
CA VAL A 35 7.36 -5.01 -13.41
C VAL A 35 8.09 -3.86 -14.06
N ILE A 36 8.76 -4.14 -15.18
CA ILE A 36 9.50 -3.16 -15.96
C ILE A 36 8.90 -3.01 -17.36
N GLY A 37 9.32 -1.98 -18.07
CA GLY A 37 8.89 -1.70 -19.44
C GLY A 37 8.99 -0.22 -19.76
N PRO A 38 8.89 0.19 -21.03
CA PRO A 38 8.95 1.58 -21.45
C PRO A 38 7.79 2.41 -20.88
N ASN A 39 7.91 3.74 -20.97
CA ASN A 39 6.79 4.62 -20.65
C ASN A 39 5.62 4.34 -21.61
N GLY A 40 4.43 4.24 -21.08
CA GLY A 40 3.24 3.88 -21.85
C GLY A 40 2.99 2.37 -21.99
N ALA A 41 3.85 1.47 -21.48
CA ALA A 41 3.65 0.03 -21.56
C ALA A 41 2.46 -0.52 -20.72
N GLY A 42 1.73 0.35 -20.00
CA GLY A 42 0.56 -0.08 -19.23
C GLY A 42 0.83 -0.44 -17.76
N LYS A 43 2.06 -0.28 -17.26
CA LYS A 43 2.43 -0.65 -15.86
C LYS A 43 1.52 -0.01 -14.81
N THR A 44 1.32 1.30 -14.86
CA THR A 44 0.43 2.01 -13.92
C THR A 44 -1.03 1.61 -14.12
N THR A 45 -1.46 1.33 -15.35
CA THR A 45 -2.79 0.79 -15.64
C THR A 45 -2.96 -0.59 -15.00
N LEU A 46 -1.98 -1.48 -15.14
CA LEU A 46 -2.00 -2.79 -14.48
C LEU A 46 -2.16 -2.64 -12.95
N PHE A 47 -1.39 -1.75 -12.32
CA PHE A 47 -1.54 -1.47 -10.89
C PHE A 47 -2.93 -0.92 -10.54
N ASN A 48 -3.49 -0.04 -11.38
CA ASN A 48 -4.84 0.50 -11.16
C ASN A 48 -5.90 -0.59 -11.20
N LEU A 49 -5.78 -1.54 -12.13
CA LEU A 49 -6.69 -2.69 -12.26
C LEU A 49 -6.61 -3.60 -11.03
N VAL A 50 -5.39 -3.97 -10.62
CA VAL A 50 -5.15 -4.84 -9.46
C VAL A 50 -5.62 -4.20 -8.15
N THR A 51 -5.54 -2.87 -8.05
CA THR A 51 -5.90 -2.13 -6.82
C THR A 51 -7.30 -1.51 -6.84
N GLY A 52 -8.13 -1.86 -7.85
CA GLY A 52 -9.53 -1.43 -7.92
C GLY A 52 -9.74 0.07 -8.14
N LEU A 53 -8.73 0.76 -8.65
CA LEU A 53 -8.83 2.17 -9.09
C LEU A 53 -9.38 2.30 -10.51
N ASP A 54 -9.29 1.22 -11.29
CA ASP A 54 -9.90 1.07 -12.58
C ASP A 54 -10.48 -0.34 -12.74
N ARG A 55 -11.35 -0.56 -13.72
CA ARG A 55 -12.00 -1.85 -13.99
C ARG A 55 -11.45 -2.44 -15.27
N PRO A 56 -11.12 -3.74 -15.30
CA PRO A 56 -10.72 -4.40 -16.53
C PRO A 56 -11.91 -4.57 -17.47
N ASP A 57 -11.62 -4.60 -18.76
CA ASP A 57 -12.59 -4.95 -19.81
C ASP A 57 -12.65 -6.47 -20.03
N GLY A 58 -11.65 -7.21 -19.57
CA GLY A 58 -11.59 -8.67 -19.63
C GLY A 58 -10.48 -9.23 -18.76
N GLY A 59 -10.50 -10.54 -18.54
CA GLY A 59 -9.58 -11.25 -17.67
C GLY A 59 -10.01 -11.24 -16.22
N GLN A 60 -9.16 -11.80 -15.37
CA GLN A 60 -9.45 -12.04 -13.96
C GLN A 60 -8.24 -11.73 -13.08
N VAL A 61 -8.48 -11.26 -11.86
CA VAL A 61 -7.48 -11.08 -10.82
C VAL A 61 -7.89 -11.91 -9.60
N LEU A 62 -7.05 -12.85 -9.21
CA LEU A 62 -7.23 -13.66 -8.01
C LEU A 62 -6.24 -13.21 -6.94
N PHE A 63 -6.70 -13.08 -5.72
CA PHE A 63 -5.88 -12.82 -4.55
C PHE A 63 -6.17 -13.86 -3.48
N ASP A 64 -5.15 -14.63 -3.10
CA ASP A 64 -5.28 -15.77 -2.19
C ASP A 64 -6.37 -16.75 -2.67
N GLY A 65 -6.38 -17.03 -3.98
CA GLY A 65 -7.37 -17.91 -4.65
C GLY A 65 -8.79 -17.32 -4.76
N GLN A 66 -9.04 -16.10 -4.26
CA GLN A 66 -10.34 -15.45 -4.35
C GLN A 66 -10.38 -14.43 -5.49
N ASP A 67 -11.45 -14.44 -6.26
CA ASP A 67 -11.66 -13.43 -7.31
C ASP A 67 -11.88 -12.04 -6.68
N ILE A 68 -11.01 -11.11 -7.04
CA ILE A 68 -11.05 -9.71 -6.62
C ILE A 68 -11.28 -8.76 -7.80
N THR A 69 -11.61 -9.28 -8.97
CA THR A 69 -11.74 -8.51 -10.22
C THR A 69 -12.75 -7.39 -10.06
N GLY A 70 -12.32 -6.15 -10.31
CA GLY A 70 -13.19 -4.97 -10.25
C GLY A 70 -13.73 -4.61 -8.87
N LEU A 71 -13.25 -5.25 -7.79
CA LEU A 71 -13.59 -4.84 -6.43
C LEU A 71 -13.04 -3.44 -6.13
N PRO A 72 -13.77 -2.61 -5.37
CA PRO A 72 -13.29 -1.27 -5.02
C PRO A 72 -12.09 -1.34 -4.07
N ALA A 73 -11.18 -0.34 -4.18
CA ALA A 73 -9.93 -0.26 -3.42
C ALA A 73 -10.10 -0.46 -1.91
N GLN A 74 -11.20 0.04 -1.32
CA GLN A 74 -11.51 -0.14 0.10
C GLN A 74 -11.66 -1.63 0.49
N GLN A 75 -12.31 -2.43 -0.35
CA GLN A 75 -12.47 -3.86 -0.09
C GLN A 75 -11.15 -4.61 -0.27
N LEU A 76 -10.31 -4.18 -1.22
CA LEU A 76 -8.97 -4.75 -1.44
C LEU A 76 -8.04 -4.44 -0.27
N ALA A 77 -8.09 -3.22 0.27
CA ALA A 77 -7.35 -2.87 1.48
C ALA A 77 -7.76 -3.76 2.67
N GLN A 78 -9.05 -4.06 2.83
CA GLN A 78 -9.53 -4.97 3.89
C GLN A 78 -9.03 -6.41 3.72
N ARG A 79 -8.70 -6.82 2.49
CA ARG A 79 -8.10 -8.13 2.18
C ARG A 79 -6.58 -8.14 2.32
N GLY A 80 -5.96 -7.00 2.59
CA GLY A 80 -4.52 -6.89 2.79
C GLY A 80 -3.73 -6.50 1.55
N LEU A 81 -4.33 -5.82 0.56
CA LEU A 81 -3.59 -5.13 -0.50
C LEU A 81 -3.35 -3.68 -0.10
N ALA A 82 -2.09 -3.24 -0.13
CA ALA A 82 -1.75 -1.83 0.03
C ALA A 82 -0.95 -1.34 -1.17
N ARG A 83 -1.12 -0.07 -1.53
CA ARG A 83 -0.39 0.57 -2.63
C ARG A 83 0.11 1.94 -2.23
N THR A 84 1.31 2.28 -2.70
CA THR A 84 1.79 3.66 -2.77
C THR A 84 1.43 4.27 -4.13
N PHE A 85 1.38 5.60 -4.22
CA PHE A 85 1.02 6.29 -5.45
C PHE A 85 2.21 7.08 -5.99
N GLN A 86 2.33 7.21 -7.30
CA GLN A 86 3.43 7.90 -7.98
C GLN A 86 3.61 9.37 -7.52
N HIS A 87 2.54 10.06 -7.18
CA HIS A 87 2.59 11.43 -6.64
C HIS A 87 2.25 11.41 -5.16
N GLY A 88 3.26 11.42 -4.30
CA GLY A 88 3.18 11.32 -2.85
C GLY A 88 1.95 12.00 -2.23
N ARG A 89 0.92 11.20 -1.95
CA ARG A 89 -0.36 11.67 -1.40
C ARG A 89 -0.35 11.61 0.13
N VAL A 90 0.57 12.37 0.74
CA VAL A 90 0.53 12.56 2.19
C VAL A 90 -0.53 13.61 2.57
N PHE A 91 -1.11 13.46 3.74
CA PHE A 91 -1.94 14.52 4.33
C PHE A 91 -1.03 15.60 4.86
N ALA A 92 -0.90 16.68 4.09
CA ALA A 92 0.13 17.70 4.29
C ALA A 92 0.13 18.30 5.70
N ASN A 93 -1.04 18.57 6.25
CA ASN A 93 -1.23 19.22 7.56
C ASN A 93 -1.20 18.25 8.75
N LEU A 94 -1.22 16.94 8.50
CA LEU A 94 -1.08 15.94 9.55
C LEU A 94 0.39 15.68 9.85
N SER A 95 0.69 15.29 11.09
CA SER A 95 2.02 14.85 11.50
C SER A 95 2.44 13.57 10.75
N VAL A 96 3.72 13.21 10.82
CA VAL A 96 4.20 11.91 10.32
C VAL A 96 3.43 10.77 10.99
N LEU A 97 3.28 10.80 12.31
CA LEU A 97 2.56 9.79 13.05
C LEU A 97 1.10 9.68 12.62
N ASP A 98 0.39 10.81 12.53
CA ASP A 98 -1.01 10.81 12.13
C ASP A 98 -1.21 10.29 10.70
N ASN A 99 -0.30 10.62 9.77
CA ASN A 99 -0.30 10.06 8.43
C ASN A 99 -0.21 8.53 8.45
N VAL A 100 0.66 7.96 9.29
CA VAL A 100 0.81 6.51 9.42
C VAL A 100 -0.42 5.89 10.08
N LEU A 101 -0.97 6.51 11.13
CA LEU A 101 -2.19 6.06 11.80
C LEU A 101 -3.41 6.02 10.87
N VAL A 102 -3.53 6.97 9.93
CA VAL A 102 -4.59 6.92 8.89
C VAL A 102 -4.50 5.62 8.09
N GLY A 103 -3.30 5.12 7.79
CA GLY A 103 -3.12 3.83 7.12
C GLY A 103 -3.64 2.64 7.92
N ALA A 104 -3.58 2.71 9.24
CA ALA A 104 -4.07 1.67 10.15
C ALA A 104 -5.59 1.72 10.41
N HIS A 105 -6.29 2.77 9.97
CA HIS A 105 -7.71 3.01 10.30
C HIS A 105 -8.64 1.83 9.98
N THR A 106 -8.40 1.11 8.88
CA THR A 106 -9.23 -0.05 8.51
C THR A 106 -9.13 -1.21 9.50
N ARG A 107 -8.10 -1.23 10.35
CA ARG A 107 -7.83 -2.24 11.38
C ARG A 107 -8.61 -2.00 12.68
N LEU A 108 -9.16 -0.79 12.91
CA LEU A 108 -10.01 -0.48 14.05
C LEU A 108 -11.29 -1.33 14.01
N ARG A 109 -11.41 -2.28 14.92
CA ARG A 109 -12.53 -3.23 15.00
C ARG A 109 -13.52 -2.93 16.14
N ALA A 110 -13.03 -2.35 17.23
CA ALA A 110 -13.84 -2.12 18.42
C ALA A 110 -15.06 -1.21 18.15
N VAL A 111 -14.91 -0.20 17.30
CA VAL A 111 -15.99 0.69 16.87
C VAL A 111 -16.96 -0.05 15.93
N LYS A 112 -16.43 -0.76 14.90
CA LYS A 112 -17.25 -1.50 13.92
C LYS A 112 -18.13 -2.59 14.57
N ARG A 113 -17.61 -3.25 15.61
CA ARG A 113 -18.31 -4.37 16.27
C ARG A 113 -19.52 -3.95 17.11
N ARG A 114 -19.55 -2.70 17.60
CA ARG A 114 -20.63 -2.16 18.43
C ARG A 114 -21.70 -1.40 17.64
N VAL A 115 -21.34 -0.77 16.54
CA VAL A 115 -22.27 0.06 15.73
C VAL A 115 -22.99 -0.75 14.64
N GLY A 116 -22.47 -1.91 14.25
CA GLY A 116 -22.96 -2.73 13.14
C GLY A 116 -24.30 -3.46 13.33
N GLY A 117 -25.04 -3.24 14.45
CA GLY A 117 -26.19 -4.07 14.77
C GLY A 117 -27.57 -3.39 14.82
N VAL A 118 -27.66 -2.07 14.80
CA VAL A 118 -28.98 -1.40 14.99
C VAL A 118 -29.15 -0.24 13.99
N PRO A 119 -29.99 -0.39 12.95
CA PRO A 119 -30.31 0.71 12.04
C PRO A 119 -31.01 1.85 12.81
N GLY A 120 -30.45 3.06 12.67
CA GLY A 120 -31.05 4.28 13.25
C GLY A 120 -30.48 4.74 14.61
N LEU A 121 -29.74 3.90 15.34
CA LEU A 121 -29.05 4.27 16.58
C LEU A 121 -27.58 4.62 16.39
N GLY A 122 -27.05 4.50 15.16
CA GLY A 122 -25.62 4.62 14.85
C GLY A 122 -25.01 5.94 15.29
N ALA A 123 -25.60 7.08 14.93
CA ALA A 123 -25.03 8.40 15.22
C ALA A 123 -25.01 8.74 16.72
N LEU A 124 -26.06 8.38 17.47
CA LEU A 124 -26.12 8.60 18.92
C LEU A 124 -25.19 7.63 19.66
N ALA A 125 -25.08 6.39 19.20
CA ALA A 125 -24.14 5.41 19.76
C ALA A 125 -22.69 5.79 19.46
N GLU A 126 -22.38 6.32 18.27
CA GLU A 126 -21.07 6.87 17.92
C GLU A 126 -20.71 8.09 18.79
N LEU A 127 -21.67 9.00 19.00
CA LEU A 127 -21.47 10.16 19.88
C LEU A 127 -21.25 9.72 21.34
N ALA A 128 -22.02 8.78 21.84
CA ALA A 128 -21.86 8.24 23.20
C ALA A 128 -20.52 7.49 23.36
N LEU A 129 -20.10 6.73 22.35
CA LEU A 129 -18.79 6.05 22.33
C LEU A 129 -17.62 7.03 22.24
N ALA A 130 -17.77 8.13 21.52
CA ALA A 130 -16.78 9.21 21.46
C ALA A 130 -16.63 9.93 22.80
N LEU A 131 -17.72 10.10 23.55
CA LEU A 131 -17.71 10.74 24.88
C LEU A 131 -17.18 9.83 25.98
N VAL A 132 -17.51 8.54 25.96
CA VAL A 132 -17.16 7.60 27.05
C VAL A 132 -15.79 6.93 26.82
N GLN A 133 -15.29 6.89 25.58
CA GLN A 133 -14.06 6.21 25.17
C GLN A 133 -13.84 4.87 25.92
N PRO A 134 -14.56 3.80 25.56
CA PRO A 134 -14.46 2.53 26.26
C PRO A 134 -13.02 2.03 26.32
N SER A 135 -12.61 1.39 27.41
CA SER A 135 -11.25 0.89 27.63
C SER A 135 -10.75 -0.04 26.51
N ALA A 136 -11.66 -0.69 25.78
CA ALA A 136 -11.34 -1.50 24.61
C ALA A 136 -10.90 -0.66 23.40
N VAL A 137 -11.53 0.50 23.17
CA VAL A 137 -11.16 1.44 22.08
C VAL A 137 -9.78 2.04 22.37
N ARG A 138 -9.58 2.53 23.61
CA ARG A 138 -8.27 3.08 24.02
C ARG A 138 -7.13 2.08 23.87
N ARG A 139 -7.35 0.82 24.25
CA ARG A 139 -6.33 -0.25 24.07
C ARG A 139 -6.04 -0.52 22.60
N GLU A 140 -7.06 -0.50 21.75
CA GLU A 140 -6.87 -0.71 20.31
C GLU A 140 -6.15 0.48 19.67
N GLU A 141 -6.49 1.71 20.05
CA GLU A 141 -5.80 2.93 19.60
C GLU A 141 -4.33 2.95 20.05
N GLU A 142 -4.04 2.59 21.31
CA GLU A 142 -2.66 2.52 21.81
C GLU A 142 -1.86 1.44 21.07
N ALA A 143 -2.44 0.27 20.80
CA ALA A 143 -1.80 -0.77 20.02
C ALA A 143 -1.50 -0.32 18.59
N LEU A 144 -2.41 0.42 17.94
CA LEU A 144 -2.17 0.98 16.61
C LEU A 144 -1.11 2.07 16.63
N ARG A 145 -1.07 2.88 17.70
CA ARG A 145 -0.02 3.89 17.89
C ARG A 145 1.35 3.22 18.03
N GLN A 146 1.45 2.18 18.83
CA GLN A 146 2.69 1.41 18.99
C GLN A 146 3.13 0.79 17.67
N ASP A 147 2.22 0.13 16.93
CA ASP A 147 2.49 -0.40 15.58
C ASP A 147 3.01 0.70 14.63
N ALA A 148 2.41 1.89 14.68
CA ALA A 148 2.82 3.02 13.84
C ALA A 148 4.24 3.51 14.19
N LEU A 149 4.58 3.56 15.49
CA LEU A 149 5.93 3.92 15.96
C LEU A 149 6.97 2.89 15.49
N GLU A 150 6.67 1.60 15.57
CA GLU A 150 7.54 0.54 15.08
C GLU A 150 7.77 0.64 13.57
N ILE A 151 6.72 0.95 12.81
CA ILE A 151 6.83 1.17 11.36
C ILE A 151 7.69 2.40 11.06
N ILE A 152 7.49 3.52 11.77
CA ILE A 152 8.29 4.75 11.59
C ILE A 152 9.76 4.47 11.90
N ALA A 153 10.04 3.65 12.92
CA ALA A 153 11.40 3.27 13.28
C ALA A 153 12.16 2.53 12.15
N LEU A 154 11.46 1.84 11.23
CA LEU A 154 12.09 1.22 10.05
C LEU A 154 12.80 2.24 9.14
N PHE A 155 12.36 3.50 9.20
CA PHE A 155 12.90 4.59 8.41
C PHE A 155 13.97 5.41 9.17
N GLY A 156 14.34 4.97 10.39
CA GLY A 156 15.44 5.49 11.21
C GLY A 156 15.44 7.01 11.34
N GLU A 157 16.62 7.61 11.23
CA GLU A 157 16.85 9.06 11.37
C GLU A 157 16.08 9.94 10.35
N ARG A 158 15.49 9.33 9.34
CA ARG A 158 14.73 10.07 8.32
C ARG A 158 13.33 10.44 8.79
N LEU A 159 12.66 9.57 9.58
CA LEU A 159 11.31 9.81 10.07
C LEU A 159 11.21 9.88 11.59
N ALA A 160 11.96 9.06 12.35
CA ALA A 160 11.81 8.99 13.80
C ALA A 160 11.98 10.34 14.51
N PRO A 161 12.98 11.22 14.18
CA PRO A 161 13.10 12.52 14.82
C PRO A 161 12.03 13.53 14.39
N ARG A 162 11.21 13.18 13.40
CA ARG A 162 10.20 14.07 12.77
C ARG A 162 8.78 13.61 13.00
N ILE A 163 8.57 12.76 13.98
CA ILE A 163 7.31 12.07 14.22
C ILE A 163 6.12 13.01 14.37
N ASP A 164 6.32 14.16 15.04
CA ASP A 164 5.32 15.19 15.28
C ASP A 164 5.35 16.32 14.22
N HIS A 165 6.29 16.25 13.26
CA HIS A 165 6.38 17.27 12.22
C HIS A 165 5.25 17.12 11.21
N PRO A 166 4.61 18.22 10.76
CA PRO A 166 3.62 18.17 9.70
C PRO A 166 4.28 17.76 8.38
N ALA A 167 3.59 16.91 7.61
CA ALA A 167 4.17 16.31 6.41
C ALA A 167 4.57 17.34 5.33
N TYR A 168 3.94 18.52 5.29
CA TYR A 168 4.34 19.59 4.37
C TYR A 168 5.76 20.10 4.60
N SER A 169 6.29 20.01 5.83
CA SER A 169 7.65 20.48 6.18
C SER A 169 8.76 19.51 5.76
N LEU A 170 8.39 18.29 5.34
CA LEU A 170 9.33 17.25 4.94
C LEU A 170 9.85 17.44 3.52
N SER A 171 11.08 16.97 3.26
CA SER A 171 11.59 16.82 1.90
C SER A 171 10.72 15.85 1.09
N TYR A 172 10.83 15.92 -0.24
CA TYR A 172 10.12 15.01 -1.14
C TYR A 172 10.39 13.53 -0.79
N ALA A 173 11.66 13.16 -0.60
CA ALA A 173 12.06 11.80 -0.24
C ALA A 173 11.45 11.36 1.11
N ASN A 174 11.40 12.24 2.12
CA ASN A 174 10.79 11.90 3.40
C ASN A 174 9.27 11.77 3.30
N ARG A 175 8.59 12.59 2.49
CA ARG A 175 7.15 12.38 2.20
C ARG A 175 6.89 11.01 1.56
N ARG A 176 7.78 10.58 0.66
CA ARG A 176 7.71 9.25 0.04
C ARG A 176 7.86 8.13 1.07
N ARG A 177 8.78 8.31 2.04
CA ARG A 177 8.94 7.38 3.18
C ARG A 177 7.68 7.32 4.04
N VAL A 178 7.06 8.46 4.33
CA VAL A 178 5.77 8.51 5.06
C VAL A 178 4.66 7.78 4.32
N GLU A 179 4.60 7.90 3.00
CA GLU A 179 3.62 7.18 2.18
C GLU A 179 3.77 5.67 2.27
N ILE A 180 5.01 5.17 2.21
CA ILE A 180 5.29 3.74 2.38
C ILE A 180 4.97 3.31 3.81
N ALA A 181 5.36 4.08 4.83
CA ALA A 181 5.04 3.81 6.22
C ALA A 181 3.52 3.71 6.45
N ARG A 182 2.74 4.63 5.84
CA ARG A 182 1.28 4.59 5.87
C ARG A 182 0.72 3.33 5.21
N ALA A 183 1.27 2.91 4.08
CA ALA A 183 0.86 1.67 3.42
C ALA A 183 1.16 0.43 4.28
N LEU A 184 2.31 0.40 4.95
CA LEU A 184 2.71 -0.67 5.88
C LEU A 184 1.82 -0.73 7.13
N ALA A 185 1.24 0.39 7.57
CA ALA A 185 0.35 0.44 8.74
C ALA A 185 -0.94 -0.40 8.55
N LEU A 186 -1.32 -0.68 7.31
CA LEU A 186 -2.38 -1.63 7.00
C LEU A 186 -1.99 -3.08 7.41
N LYS A 187 -0.70 -3.39 7.59
CA LYS A 187 -0.11 -4.74 7.68
C LYS A 187 -0.49 -5.58 6.45
N PRO A 188 -0.12 -5.13 5.25
CA PRO A 188 -0.59 -5.76 4.02
C PRO A 188 0.07 -7.12 3.81
N ARG A 189 -0.68 -8.06 3.20
CA ARG A 189 -0.12 -9.30 2.65
C ARG A 189 0.62 -9.03 1.33
N LEU A 190 0.12 -8.07 0.52
CA LEU A 190 0.75 -7.62 -0.72
C LEU A 190 0.91 -6.11 -0.71
N LEU A 191 2.14 -5.65 -0.85
CA LEU A 191 2.50 -4.24 -0.97
C LEU A 191 2.86 -3.91 -2.43
N LEU A 192 2.11 -3.00 -3.04
CA LEU A 192 2.40 -2.49 -4.38
C LEU A 192 3.16 -1.16 -4.25
N LEU A 193 4.38 -1.12 -4.77
CA LEU A 193 5.25 0.06 -4.78
C LEU A 193 5.36 0.60 -6.20
N ASP A 194 4.88 1.83 -6.41
CA ASP A 194 4.88 2.50 -7.72
C ASP A 194 5.99 3.56 -7.75
N GLU A 195 7.12 3.23 -8.37
CA GLU A 195 8.33 4.05 -8.50
C GLU A 195 8.78 4.67 -7.14
N PRO A 196 9.08 3.85 -6.12
CA PRO A 196 9.37 4.35 -4.77
C PRO A 196 10.61 5.24 -4.68
N THR A 197 11.52 5.17 -5.65
CA THR A 197 12.76 5.96 -5.70
C THR A 197 12.71 7.14 -6.67
N ALA A 198 11.55 7.42 -7.29
CA ALA A 198 11.43 8.54 -8.22
C ALA A 198 11.76 9.88 -7.52
N GLY A 199 12.60 10.71 -8.19
CA GLY A 199 13.01 12.02 -7.67
C GLY A 199 13.98 11.99 -6.49
N MET A 200 14.51 10.82 -6.11
CA MET A 200 15.54 10.67 -5.08
C MET A 200 16.95 10.75 -5.67
N ASN A 201 17.87 11.35 -4.92
CA ASN A 201 19.29 11.30 -5.22
C ASN A 201 19.86 9.89 -4.92
N GLU A 202 21.13 9.65 -5.24
CA GLU A 202 21.76 8.32 -5.08
C GLU A 202 21.75 7.81 -3.64
N SER A 203 22.10 8.68 -2.67
CA SER A 203 22.10 8.31 -1.24
C SER A 203 20.68 7.97 -0.76
N GLU A 204 19.68 8.80 -1.08
CA GLU A 204 18.29 8.56 -0.73
C GLU A 204 17.72 7.29 -1.38
N THR A 205 18.17 7.02 -2.62
CA THR A 205 17.85 5.80 -3.36
C THR A 205 18.42 4.57 -2.68
N ALA A 206 19.71 4.61 -2.27
CA ALA A 206 20.36 3.52 -1.56
C ALA A 206 19.67 3.21 -0.23
N GLU A 207 19.31 4.24 0.55
CA GLU A 207 18.56 4.06 1.79
C GLU A 207 17.18 3.43 1.55
N MET A 208 16.47 3.83 0.48
CA MET A 208 15.18 3.25 0.13
C MET A 208 15.31 1.77 -0.27
N LEU A 209 16.37 1.42 -0.97
CA LEU A 209 16.71 0.03 -1.30
C LEU A 209 16.85 -0.83 -0.04
N GLU A 210 17.61 -0.35 0.95
CA GLU A 210 17.80 -1.07 2.22
C GLU A 210 16.47 -1.28 2.94
N ILE A 211 15.59 -0.28 2.93
CA ILE A 211 14.24 -0.39 3.50
C ILE A 211 13.45 -1.50 2.78
N ILE A 212 13.39 -1.48 1.44
CA ILE A 212 12.64 -2.46 0.66
C ILE A 212 13.24 -3.86 0.86
N ARG A 213 14.58 -3.99 0.87
CA ARG A 213 15.29 -5.24 1.17
C ARG A 213 14.96 -5.77 2.56
N GLY A 214 14.91 -4.87 3.56
CA GLY A 214 14.50 -5.20 4.92
C GLY A 214 13.04 -5.66 5.02
N LEU A 215 12.13 -5.11 4.24
CA LEU A 215 10.74 -5.57 4.16
C LEU A 215 10.65 -6.97 3.54
N LYS A 216 11.35 -7.18 2.42
CA LYS A 216 11.43 -8.49 1.76
C LYS A 216 11.99 -9.57 2.70
N SER A 217 13.08 -9.29 3.41
CA SER A 217 13.70 -10.25 4.34
C SER A 217 12.79 -10.66 5.51
N ARG A 218 11.77 -9.85 5.82
CA ARG A 218 10.72 -10.13 6.81
C ARG A 218 9.53 -10.88 6.21
N GLY A 219 9.61 -11.31 4.95
CA GLY A 219 8.57 -12.07 4.26
C GLY A 219 7.46 -11.22 3.65
N GLN A 220 7.63 -9.90 3.53
CA GLN A 220 6.66 -9.05 2.85
C GLN A 220 6.62 -9.37 1.36
N THR A 221 5.44 -9.74 0.84
CA THR A 221 5.23 -9.86 -0.60
C THR A 221 5.15 -8.48 -1.22
N ILE A 222 5.92 -8.23 -2.28
CA ILE A 222 6.04 -6.92 -2.92
C ILE A 222 5.87 -7.05 -4.43
N LEU A 223 5.00 -6.22 -5.00
CA LEU A 223 4.94 -5.97 -6.44
C LEU A 223 5.46 -4.56 -6.70
N LEU A 224 6.56 -4.45 -7.46
CA LEU A 224 7.32 -3.22 -7.64
C LEU A 224 7.27 -2.76 -9.09
N ILE A 225 6.98 -1.49 -9.33
CA ILE A 225 7.30 -0.81 -10.59
C ILE A 225 8.53 0.06 -10.35
N GLU A 226 9.57 -0.12 -11.15
CA GLU A 226 10.77 0.70 -11.15
C GLU A 226 11.36 0.81 -12.56
N HIS A 227 12.07 1.94 -12.80
CA HIS A 227 12.74 2.19 -14.07
C HIS A 227 14.25 2.02 -13.99
N LYS A 228 14.83 2.08 -12.78
CA LYS A 228 16.26 1.92 -12.55
C LYS A 228 16.60 0.43 -12.53
N LEU A 229 17.12 -0.11 -13.63
CA LEU A 229 17.42 -1.53 -13.78
C LEU A 229 18.34 -2.07 -12.68
N ASP A 230 19.35 -1.28 -12.27
CA ASP A 230 20.27 -1.68 -11.20
C ASP A 230 19.54 -1.98 -9.89
N LEU A 231 18.47 -1.22 -9.57
CA LEU A 231 17.65 -1.45 -8.38
C LEU A 231 16.81 -2.71 -8.53
N VAL A 232 16.19 -2.87 -9.69
CA VAL A 232 15.38 -4.05 -10.02
C VAL A 232 16.22 -5.32 -9.85
N MET A 233 17.42 -5.36 -10.44
CA MET A 233 18.31 -6.52 -10.36
C MET A 233 18.82 -6.82 -8.96
N GLN A 234 18.93 -5.82 -8.10
CA GLN A 234 19.36 -6.00 -6.70
C GLN A 234 18.28 -6.46 -5.77
N LEU A 235 17.01 -6.17 -6.06
CA LEU A 235 15.87 -6.41 -5.15
C LEU A 235 15.05 -7.64 -5.54
N SER A 236 14.85 -7.86 -6.85
CA SER A 236 13.81 -8.74 -7.35
C SER A 236 14.22 -10.21 -7.31
N ASP A 237 13.26 -11.07 -6.96
CA ASP A 237 13.37 -12.51 -7.19
C ASP A 237 13.09 -12.84 -8.66
N ARG A 238 12.11 -12.11 -9.24
CA ARG A 238 11.69 -12.25 -10.64
C ARG A 238 11.38 -10.87 -11.22
N VAL A 239 11.49 -10.77 -12.53
CA VAL A 239 11.19 -9.57 -13.30
C VAL A 239 10.21 -9.93 -14.41
N ALA A 240 9.10 -9.19 -14.49
CA ALA A 240 8.16 -9.24 -15.59
C ALA A 240 8.36 -8.02 -16.50
N VAL A 241 8.31 -8.21 -17.80
CA VAL A 241 8.44 -7.15 -18.81
C VAL A 241 7.09 -6.97 -19.50
N LEU A 242 6.58 -5.73 -19.51
CA LEU A 242 5.37 -5.32 -20.22
C LEU A 242 5.70 -4.60 -21.52
#